data_999cb3f881a5c5d5a25a11e45c2676dd
#
_entry.id   999cb3f881a5c5d5a25a11e45c2676dd
#
_cell.length_a   1.000
_cell.length_b   1.000
_cell.length_c   1.000
_cell.angle_alpha   90.00
_cell.angle_beta   90.00
_cell.angle_gamma   90.00
#
_symmetry.space_group_name_H-M   'P 1'
#
loop_
_entity.id
_entity.type
_entity.pdbx_description
1 polymer ?
#
loop_
_entity_poly.entity_id
_entity_poly.type
_entity_poly.pdbx_seq_one_letter_code
_entity_poly.pdbx_strand_id
1 'polypeptide(L)'
;MRQILDGKTPLLSLEGFKKALDSWNFKHVALHGWGEPLLNPQLFEMIEYAQSKGVSTELTTNATLLEKNIDRIFASGLGIIGFGIHQKENLPVVMPQIKDLIAQRNKKKLRRPRTYIDIVIYKGNLYQIRDLIEAAAELDIDAIVLHRVYTLRHSNGDTKYISISEEKELFLKVRKSARNLNVKLYLPPPPSIPCRAVKYSIFVTSKGRVSPCPYLAEFNLGDELNGCVRKAVDSQPYRSFVKNMKEHPACSKCPLGSTSGGFYT
;
A
#
# COMPACT_ATOMS: atom_id res chain seq x y z
N MET A 1 -9.52 -10.69 0.16
CA MET A 1 -8.46 -10.14 1.04
C MET A 1 -8.85 -10.05 2.52
N ARG A 2 -10.13 -9.93 2.88
CA ARG A 2 -10.62 -9.86 4.29
C ARG A 2 -10.48 -11.17 5.10
N GLN A 3 -10.24 -12.31 4.48
CA GLN A 3 -10.22 -13.63 5.15
C GLN A 3 -8.90 -13.97 5.89
N ILE A 4 -7.89 -13.11 5.82
CA ILE A 4 -6.59 -13.38 6.46
C ILE A 4 -6.53 -12.86 7.90
N LEU A 5 -7.44 -11.96 8.27
CA LEU A 5 -7.55 -11.45 9.63
C LEU A 5 -8.76 -12.13 10.30
N ASP A 6 -8.49 -13.11 11.12
CA ASP A 6 -9.46 -13.85 11.94
C ASP A 6 -10.12 -13.00 13.06
N GLY A 7 -10.07 -11.68 12.96
CA GLY A 7 -10.54 -10.73 13.96
C GLY A 7 -9.75 -10.73 15.27
N LYS A 8 -8.76 -11.64 15.39
CA LYS A 8 -7.92 -11.80 16.60
C LYS A 8 -6.53 -11.18 16.46
N THR A 9 -6.18 -10.68 15.26
CA THR A 9 -4.87 -10.04 15.07
C THR A 9 -4.87 -8.68 15.79
N PRO A 10 -3.98 -8.47 16.77
CA PRO A 10 -3.94 -7.21 17.51
C PRO A 10 -3.59 -6.06 16.56
N LEU A 11 -4.13 -4.89 16.83
CA LEU A 11 -3.72 -3.64 16.17
C LEU A 11 -2.33 -3.22 16.71
N LEU A 12 -1.55 -2.55 15.88
CA LEU A 12 -0.30 -1.95 16.33
C LEU A 12 -0.61 -0.86 17.35
N SER A 13 0.03 -0.92 18.52
CA SER A 13 -0.11 0.11 19.55
C SER A 13 0.73 1.34 19.21
N LEU A 14 0.34 2.50 19.75
CA LEU A 14 1.12 3.74 19.65
C LEU A 14 2.54 3.57 20.21
N GLU A 15 2.70 2.85 21.31
CA GLU A 15 4.00 2.56 21.90
C GLU A 15 4.87 1.72 20.96
N GLY A 16 4.31 0.64 20.40
CA GLY A 16 5.01 -0.19 19.41
C GLY A 16 5.41 0.59 18.16
N PHE A 17 4.52 1.48 17.70
CA PHE A 17 4.80 2.37 16.58
C PHE A 17 5.96 3.34 16.90
N LYS A 18 5.92 4.04 18.04
CA LYS A 18 6.98 4.95 18.48
C LYS A 18 8.33 4.24 18.55
N LYS A 19 8.35 3.07 19.19
CA LYS A 19 9.56 2.25 19.30
C LYS A 19 10.15 1.87 17.94
N ALA A 20 9.29 1.48 16.98
CA ALA A 20 9.73 1.16 15.64
C ALA A 20 10.24 2.41 14.90
N LEU A 21 9.52 3.52 14.95
CA LEU A 21 9.86 4.76 14.27
C LEU A 21 11.18 5.36 14.79
N ASP A 22 11.38 5.41 16.11
CA ASP A 22 12.58 5.97 16.72
C ASP A 22 13.82 5.09 16.55
N SER A 23 13.65 3.83 16.17
CA SER A 23 14.75 2.87 15.99
C SER A 23 15.54 3.04 14.69
N TRP A 24 15.09 3.92 13.79
CA TRP A 24 15.71 4.18 12.48
C TRP A 24 15.42 5.61 11.99
N ASN A 25 16.27 6.16 11.15
CA ASN A 25 16.05 7.47 10.54
C ASN A 25 15.13 7.38 9.32
N PHE A 26 13.85 7.14 9.54
CA PHE A 26 12.86 7.10 8.47
C PHE A 26 12.60 8.49 7.89
N LYS A 27 12.30 8.56 6.59
CA LYS A 27 11.83 9.78 5.91
C LYS A 27 10.35 9.73 5.61
N HIS A 28 9.80 8.52 5.58
CA HIS A 28 8.41 8.26 5.23
C HIS A 28 7.91 7.02 5.97
N VAL A 29 6.64 7.04 6.38
CA VAL A 29 5.95 5.88 6.93
C VAL A 29 4.58 5.73 6.28
N ALA A 30 4.31 4.51 5.82
CA ALA A 30 3.01 4.10 5.30
C ALA A 30 2.24 3.34 6.37
N LEU A 31 1.16 3.92 6.87
CA LEU A 31 0.32 3.38 7.96
C LEU A 31 -0.80 2.53 7.38
N HIS A 32 -0.44 1.55 6.59
CA HIS A 32 -1.34 0.56 6.01
C HIS A 32 -0.62 -0.79 5.87
N GLY A 33 -1.37 -1.82 5.52
CA GLY A 33 -0.84 -3.17 5.35
C GLY A 33 -2.00 -4.13 5.17
N TRP A 34 -2.19 -5.03 6.12
CA TRP A 34 -3.31 -5.96 6.15
C TRP A 34 -4.42 -5.38 7.02
N GLY A 35 -5.61 -5.16 6.43
CA GLY A 35 -6.78 -4.61 7.12
C GLY A 35 -7.12 -3.16 6.74
N GLU A 36 -7.94 -2.53 7.59
CA GLU A 36 -8.38 -1.15 7.41
C GLU A 36 -7.74 -0.25 8.50
N PRO A 37 -6.87 0.69 8.13
CA PRO A 37 -6.15 1.51 9.12
C PRO A 37 -7.08 2.38 9.96
N LEU A 38 -8.20 2.88 9.40
CA LEU A 38 -9.15 3.71 10.15
C LEU A 38 -9.88 2.96 11.29
N LEU A 39 -9.70 1.64 11.41
CA LEU A 39 -10.14 0.86 12.57
C LEU A 39 -9.19 0.97 13.77
N ASN A 40 -7.95 1.46 13.57
CA ASN A 40 -7.02 1.61 14.68
C ASN A 40 -7.34 2.93 15.43
N PRO A 41 -7.80 2.87 16.69
CA PRO A 41 -8.16 4.08 17.45
C PRO A 41 -6.98 5.01 17.69
N GLN A 42 -5.74 4.49 17.67
CA GLN A 42 -4.50 5.24 17.89
C GLN A 42 -3.84 5.72 16.59
N LEU A 43 -4.50 5.56 15.42
CA LEU A 43 -3.91 5.89 14.11
C LEU A 43 -3.48 7.36 14.03
N PHE A 44 -4.34 8.27 14.47
CA PHE A 44 -4.08 9.70 14.31
C PHE A 44 -2.96 10.18 15.23
N GLU A 45 -2.86 9.63 16.43
CA GLU A 45 -1.74 9.87 17.34
C GLU A 45 -0.42 9.36 16.76
N MET A 46 -0.45 8.25 16.00
CA MET A 46 0.73 7.76 15.25
C MET A 46 1.14 8.73 14.15
N ILE A 47 0.15 9.29 13.40
CA ILE A 47 0.41 10.27 12.36
C ILE A 47 1.02 11.54 12.96
N GLU A 48 0.42 12.08 14.00
CA GLU A 48 0.91 13.27 14.71
C GLU A 48 2.33 13.06 15.26
N TYR A 49 2.59 11.89 15.83
CA TYR A 49 3.92 11.56 16.32
C TYR A 49 4.95 11.51 15.18
N ALA A 50 4.63 10.88 14.06
CA ALA A 50 5.53 10.85 12.91
C ALA A 50 5.78 12.27 12.35
N GLN A 51 4.74 13.10 12.24
CA GLN A 51 4.86 14.49 11.82
C GLN A 51 5.75 15.31 12.77
N SER A 52 5.64 15.12 14.09
CA SER A 52 6.48 15.79 15.08
C SER A 52 7.97 15.44 14.94
N LYS A 53 8.29 14.29 14.33
CA LYS A 53 9.64 13.84 14.00
C LYS A 53 10.11 14.26 12.59
N GLY A 54 9.29 15.00 11.85
CA GLY A 54 9.58 15.37 10.47
C GLY A 54 9.47 14.22 9.47
N VAL A 55 8.81 13.13 9.85
CA VAL A 55 8.59 11.96 9.00
C VAL A 55 7.27 12.12 8.25
N SER A 56 7.30 12.05 6.92
CA SER A 56 6.09 12.12 6.11
C SER A 56 5.24 10.87 6.29
N THR A 57 3.92 11.05 6.22
CA THR A 57 2.95 9.98 6.51
C THR A 57 2.04 9.70 5.33
N GLU A 58 1.70 8.44 5.15
CA GLU A 58 0.76 7.96 4.15
C GLU A 58 -0.13 6.87 4.76
N LEU A 59 -1.37 6.80 4.33
CA LEU A 59 -2.24 5.65 4.56
C LEU A 59 -3.05 5.31 3.31
N THR A 60 -3.41 4.04 3.16
CA THR A 60 -4.38 3.59 2.15
C THR A 60 -5.57 2.96 2.87
N THR A 61 -6.76 3.46 2.59
CA THR A 61 -8.04 3.04 3.19
C THR A 61 -9.01 2.53 2.13
N ASN A 62 -9.92 1.65 2.52
CA ASN A 62 -11.05 1.25 1.68
C ASN A 62 -12.17 2.32 1.62
N ALA A 63 -11.96 3.47 2.23
CA ALA A 63 -12.84 4.64 2.31
C ALA A 63 -14.20 4.44 3.01
N THR A 64 -14.54 3.24 3.50
CA THR A 64 -15.86 2.98 4.12
C THR A 64 -16.07 3.66 5.47
N LEU A 65 -14.99 4.12 6.11
CA LEU A 65 -15.01 4.84 7.39
C LEU A 65 -14.59 6.31 7.25
N LEU A 66 -14.51 6.81 6.02
CA LEU A 66 -13.91 8.11 5.73
C LEU A 66 -14.73 9.25 6.35
N GLU A 67 -16.05 9.26 6.14
CA GLU A 67 -16.96 10.29 6.62
C GLU A 67 -16.77 10.63 8.12
N LYS A 68 -16.65 9.60 8.95
CA LYS A 68 -16.49 9.74 10.42
C LYS A 68 -15.09 10.25 10.83
N ASN A 69 -14.14 10.30 9.91
CA ASN A 69 -12.75 10.58 10.21
C ASN A 69 -12.18 11.81 9.48
N ILE A 70 -12.95 12.51 8.65
CA ILE A 70 -12.47 13.62 7.81
C ILE A 70 -11.79 14.70 8.65
N ASP A 71 -12.41 15.16 9.73
CA ASP A 71 -11.84 16.21 10.58
C ASP A 71 -10.54 15.75 11.26
N ARG A 72 -10.49 14.49 11.73
CA ARG A 72 -9.27 13.92 12.33
C ARG A 72 -8.16 13.77 11.29
N ILE A 73 -8.49 13.39 10.05
CA ILE A 73 -7.53 13.32 8.93
C ILE A 73 -6.89 14.69 8.71
N PHE A 74 -7.68 15.76 8.67
CA PHE A 74 -7.12 17.10 8.49
C PHE A 74 -6.32 17.58 9.70
N ALA A 75 -6.81 17.33 10.92
CA ALA A 75 -6.14 17.75 12.16
C ALA A 75 -4.80 17.05 12.38
N SER A 76 -4.67 15.76 11.99
CA SER A 76 -3.46 14.96 12.22
C SER A 76 -2.25 15.38 11.36
N GLY A 77 -2.46 16.21 10.33
CA GLY A 77 -1.40 16.58 9.40
C GLY A 77 -0.97 15.47 8.44
N LEU A 78 -1.83 14.48 8.18
CA LEU A 78 -1.58 13.39 7.25
C LEU A 78 -1.07 13.92 5.89
N GLY A 79 0.02 13.35 5.40
CA GLY A 79 0.67 13.80 4.16
C GLY A 79 -0.03 13.30 2.90
N ILE A 80 -0.39 12.02 2.88
CA ILE A 80 -0.98 11.34 1.71
C ILE A 80 -2.08 10.39 2.18
N ILE A 81 -3.19 10.37 1.44
CA ILE A 81 -4.25 9.36 1.59
C ILE A 81 -4.54 8.69 0.25
N GLY A 82 -4.36 7.36 0.21
CA GLY A 82 -4.76 6.51 -0.90
C GLY A 82 -6.13 5.89 -0.64
N PHE A 83 -6.95 5.79 -1.67
CA PHE A 83 -8.25 5.09 -1.60
C PHE A 83 -8.17 3.82 -2.44
N GLY A 84 -8.22 2.68 -1.78
CA GLY A 84 -8.14 1.36 -2.40
C GLY A 84 -9.45 0.97 -3.08
N ILE A 85 -9.58 1.23 -4.38
CA ILE A 85 -10.76 0.90 -5.17
C ILE A 85 -10.37 -0.10 -6.26
N HIS A 86 -10.74 -1.36 -6.10
CA HIS A 86 -10.29 -2.43 -6.99
C HIS A 86 -11.40 -3.00 -7.87
N GLN A 87 -12.66 -2.62 -7.62
CA GLN A 87 -13.86 -3.10 -8.30
C GLN A 87 -14.88 -1.96 -8.42
N LYS A 88 -15.57 -1.87 -9.59
CA LYS A 88 -16.58 -0.80 -9.85
C LYS A 88 -17.77 -0.88 -8.90
N GLU A 89 -18.10 -2.06 -8.43
CA GLU A 89 -19.23 -2.31 -7.50
C GLU A 89 -19.08 -1.52 -6.18
N ASN A 90 -17.85 -1.15 -5.83
CA ASN A 90 -17.58 -0.35 -4.64
C ASN A 90 -17.74 1.17 -4.86
N LEU A 91 -17.73 1.63 -6.11
CA LEU A 91 -17.78 3.06 -6.44
C LEU A 91 -18.98 3.80 -5.83
N PRO A 92 -20.24 3.28 -5.92
CA PRO A 92 -21.38 4.00 -5.36
C PRO A 92 -21.28 4.29 -3.87
N VAL A 93 -20.57 3.43 -3.14
CA VAL A 93 -20.42 3.55 -1.68
C VAL A 93 -19.30 4.53 -1.31
N VAL A 94 -18.18 4.50 -2.02
CA VAL A 94 -16.96 5.21 -1.58
C VAL A 94 -16.77 6.58 -2.27
N MET A 95 -17.27 6.74 -3.50
CA MET A 95 -17.11 7.98 -4.26
C MET A 95 -17.72 9.22 -3.57
N PRO A 96 -18.94 9.16 -2.98
CA PRO A 96 -19.49 10.30 -2.27
C PRO A 96 -18.61 10.76 -1.11
N GLN A 97 -18.06 9.83 -0.33
CA GLN A 97 -17.20 10.12 0.82
C GLN A 97 -15.86 10.73 0.39
N ILE A 98 -15.29 10.24 -0.71
CA ILE A 98 -14.05 10.78 -1.27
C ILE A 98 -14.28 12.19 -1.82
N LYS A 99 -15.38 12.42 -2.56
CA LYS A 99 -15.78 13.74 -3.04
C LYS A 99 -15.92 14.74 -1.90
N ASP A 100 -16.56 14.33 -0.81
CA ASP A 100 -16.76 15.19 0.37
C ASP A 100 -15.41 15.56 1.03
N LEU A 101 -14.51 14.60 1.24
CA LEU A 101 -13.17 14.89 1.77
C LEU A 101 -12.44 15.91 0.87
N ILE A 102 -12.45 15.70 -0.44
CA ILE A 102 -11.76 16.59 -1.40
C ILE A 102 -12.40 17.99 -1.37
N ALA A 103 -13.73 18.08 -1.39
CA ALA A 103 -14.46 19.34 -1.31
C ALA A 103 -14.13 20.12 -0.04
N GLN A 104 -14.11 19.45 1.12
CA GLN A 104 -13.74 20.07 2.39
C GLN A 104 -12.27 20.50 2.42
N ARG A 105 -11.32 19.67 1.89
CA ARG A 105 -9.91 20.04 1.74
C ARG A 105 -9.78 21.34 0.93
N ASN A 106 -10.45 21.40 -0.21
CA ASN A 106 -10.38 22.54 -1.12
C ASN A 106 -11.02 23.79 -0.50
N LYS A 107 -12.20 23.65 0.15
CA LYS A 107 -12.87 24.76 0.87
C LYS A 107 -11.98 25.32 1.99
N LYS A 108 -11.29 24.45 2.73
CA LYS A 108 -10.33 24.83 3.78
C LYS A 108 -8.98 25.33 3.22
N LYS A 109 -8.78 25.31 1.88
CA LYS A 109 -7.54 25.66 1.19
C LYS A 109 -6.32 24.86 1.69
N LEU A 110 -6.52 23.63 2.09
CA LEU A 110 -5.48 22.76 2.58
C LEU A 110 -4.72 22.12 1.41
N ARG A 111 -3.38 22.07 1.50
CA ARG A 111 -2.51 21.37 0.54
C ARG A 111 -2.34 19.89 0.84
N ARG A 112 -2.79 19.43 2.00
CA ARG A 112 -2.70 18.03 2.50
C ARG A 112 -4.01 17.60 3.13
N PRO A 113 -4.26 16.30 3.13
CA PRO A 113 -3.49 15.24 2.48
C PRO A 113 -3.58 15.33 0.95
N ARG A 114 -2.51 14.90 0.23
CA ARG A 114 -2.64 14.58 -1.18
C ARG A 114 -3.46 13.32 -1.32
N THR A 115 -4.27 13.23 -2.36
CA THR A 115 -5.28 12.19 -2.54
C THR A 115 -4.96 11.32 -3.74
N TYR A 116 -4.86 9.99 -3.55
CA TYR A 116 -4.60 9.02 -4.60
C TYR A 116 -5.69 7.96 -4.67
N ILE A 117 -6.00 7.49 -5.87
CA ILE A 117 -6.76 6.25 -6.05
C ILE A 117 -5.79 5.12 -6.31
N ASP A 118 -5.79 4.12 -5.43
CA ASP A 118 -4.97 2.92 -5.53
C ASP A 118 -5.78 1.78 -6.14
N ILE A 119 -5.35 1.29 -7.30
CA ILE A 119 -6.00 0.18 -8.01
C ILE A 119 -5.03 -1.00 -8.11
N VAL A 120 -5.38 -2.11 -7.49
CA VAL A 120 -4.64 -3.37 -7.65
C VAL A 120 -5.14 -4.07 -8.90
N ILE A 121 -4.23 -4.44 -9.81
CA ILE A 121 -4.50 -5.14 -11.06
C ILE A 121 -4.42 -6.65 -10.84
N TYR A 122 -5.45 -7.37 -11.22
CA TYR A 122 -5.50 -8.83 -11.24
C TYR A 122 -6.45 -9.30 -12.37
N LYS A 123 -6.42 -10.61 -12.68
CA LYS A 123 -7.15 -11.15 -13.84
C LYS A 123 -8.66 -10.85 -13.80
N GLY A 124 -9.26 -10.97 -12.62
CA GLY A 124 -10.71 -10.77 -12.45
C GLY A 124 -11.19 -9.33 -12.57
N ASN A 125 -10.30 -8.31 -12.48
CA ASN A 125 -10.72 -6.90 -12.65
C ASN A 125 -10.13 -6.22 -13.88
N LEU A 126 -9.43 -6.96 -14.74
CA LEU A 126 -8.73 -6.39 -15.89
C LEU A 126 -9.66 -5.56 -16.80
N TYR A 127 -10.86 -6.04 -17.02
CA TYR A 127 -11.88 -5.39 -17.86
C TYR A 127 -12.48 -4.12 -17.21
N GLN A 128 -12.34 -3.94 -15.90
CA GLN A 128 -12.85 -2.78 -15.15
C GLN A 128 -11.82 -1.65 -14.99
N ILE A 129 -10.53 -1.89 -15.26
CA ILE A 129 -9.45 -0.92 -14.95
C ILE A 129 -9.69 0.41 -15.66
N ARG A 130 -10.15 0.40 -16.89
CA ARG A 130 -10.46 1.62 -17.64
C ARG A 130 -11.60 2.41 -16.98
N ASP A 131 -12.70 1.76 -16.64
CA ASP A 131 -13.85 2.40 -15.99
C ASP A 131 -13.49 2.96 -14.63
N LEU A 132 -12.62 2.26 -13.87
CA LEU A 132 -12.09 2.74 -12.58
C LEU A 132 -11.24 4.00 -12.75
N ILE A 133 -10.43 4.09 -13.82
CA ILE A 133 -9.64 5.28 -14.14
C ILE A 133 -10.55 6.44 -14.55
N GLU A 134 -11.57 6.19 -15.37
CA GLU A 134 -12.55 7.19 -15.80
C GLU A 134 -13.30 7.74 -14.58
N ALA A 135 -13.83 6.88 -13.69
CA ALA A 135 -14.47 7.29 -12.46
C ALA A 135 -13.54 8.05 -11.50
N ALA A 136 -12.29 7.62 -11.39
CA ALA A 136 -11.30 8.31 -10.56
C ALA A 136 -10.96 9.71 -11.12
N ALA A 137 -10.95 9.87 -12.44
CA ALA A 137 -10.67 11.16 -13.08
C ALA A 137 -11.78 12.20 -12.86
N GLU A 138 -13.01 11.78 -12.51
CA GLU A 138 -14.10 12.67 -12.12
C GLU A 138 -13.90 13.30 -10.73
N LEU A 139 -12.98 12.74 -9.94
CA LEU A 139 -12.56 13.28 -8.65
C LEU A 139 -11.39 14.24 -8.88
N ASP A 140 -11.35 15.35 -8.20
CA ASP A 140 -10.20 16.27 -8.18
C ASP A 140 -9.07 15.67 -7.30
N ILE A 141 -8.55 14.50 -7.75
CA ILE A 141 -7.47 13.75 -7.08
C ILE A 141 -6.10 14.15 -7.63
N ASP A 142 -5.07 13.96 -6.80
CA ASP A 142 -3.69 14.28 -7.21
C ASP A 142 -3.10 13.24 -8.16
N ALA A 143 -3.49 11.95 -8.05
CA ALA A 143 -3.06 10.90 -8.98
C ALA A 143 -3.82 9.57 -8.83
N ILE A 144 -3.68 8.71 -9.84
CA ILE A 144 -4.05 7.30 -9.82
C ILE A 144 -2.77 6.45 -9.77
N VAL A 145 -2.75 5.43 -8.92
CA VAL A 145 -1.63 4.51 -8.77
C VAL A 145 -2.10 3.09 -9.06
N LEU A 146 -1.48 2.44 -10.02
CA LEU A 146 -1.75 1.03 -10.31
C LEU A 146 -0.72 0.15 -9.61
N HIS A 147 -1.17 -0.92 -8.97
CA HIS A 147 -0.34 -1.90 -8.29
C HIS A 147 -0.54 -3.29 -8.88
N ARG A 148 0.52 -4.10 -8.95
CA ARG A 148 0.39 -5.53 -9.23
C ARG A 148 -0.18 -6.24 -8.03
N VAL A 149 -1.17 -7.13 -8.25
CA VAL A 149 -1.63 -8.00 -7.20
C VAL A 149 -0.50 -8.91 -6.74
N TYR A 150 -0.46 -9.14 -5.45
CA TYR A 150 0.45 -10.10 -4.85
C TYR A 150 -0.33 -11.24 -4.19
N THR A 151 -0.10 -12.45 -4.64
CA THR A 151 -0.81 -13.64 -4.14
C THR A 151 0.16 -14.75 -3.80
N LEU A 152 0.60 -14.86 -2.54
CA LEU A 152 1.41 -15.99 -2.10
C LEU A 152 0.58 -17.20 -1.66
N ARG A 153 -0.60 -17.00 -1.12
CA ARG A 153 -1.29 -18.04 -0.37
C ARG A 153 -2.63 -18.52 -0.94
N HIS A 154 -3.35 -17.72 -1.72
CA HIS A 154 -4.70 -18.08 -2.19
C HIS A 154 -4.97 -17.50 -3.57
N SER A 155 -4.31 -18.03 -4.60
CA SER A 155 -4.68 -17.70 -5.97
C SER A 155 -5.83 -18.61 -6.43
N ASN A 156 -7.07 -18.27 -6.08
CA ASN A 156 -8.19 -18.70 -6.90
C ASN A 156 -8.06 -18.03 -8.27
N GLY A 157 -8.48 -18.70 -9.35
CA GLY A 157 -8.21 -18.31 -10.73
C GLY A 157 -8.29 -16.82 -11.03
N ASP A 158 -9.26 -16.11 -10.46
CA ASP A 158 -9.53 -14.68 -10.72
C ASP A 158 -8.61 -13.70 -10.00
N THR A 159 -7.96 -14.11 -8.91
CA THR A 159 -7.03 -13.24 -8.15
C THR A 159 -5.58 -13.36 -8.61
N LYS A 160 -5.32 -14.14 -9.67
CA LYS A 160 -3.98 -14.26 -10.28
C LYS A 160 -3.57 -12.95 -10.94
N TYR A 161 -2.27 -12.74 -11.01
CA TYR A 161 -1.72 -11.66 -11.82
C TYR A 161 -1.88 -11.99 -13.32
N ILE A 162 -1.95 -10.95 -14.13
CA ILE A 162 -2.06 -11.04 -15.58
C ILE A 162 -0.72 -11.41 -16.24
N SER A 163 -0.73 -11.85 -17.49
CA SER A 163 0.49 -12.12 -18.26
C SER A 163 1.26 -10.85 -18.63
N ILE A 164 2.51 -11.00 -19.02
CA ILE A 164 3.36 -9.87 -19.48
C ILE A 164 2.74 -9.17 -20.69
N SER A 165 2.16 -9.93 -21.62
CA SER A 165 1.52 -9.38 -22.81
C SER A 165 0.27 -8.57 -22.45
N GLU A 166 -0.58 -9.11 -21.57
CA GLU A 166 -1.76 -8.40 -21.06
C GLU A 166 -1.37 -7.14 -20.29
N GLU A 167 -0.30 -7.20 -19.47
CA GLU A 167 0.21 -6.02 -18.74
C GLU A 167 0.67 -4.92 -19.72
N LYS A 168 1.44 -5.28 -20.74
CA LYS A 168 1.92 -4.30 -21.73
C LYS A 168 0.76 -3.65 -22.46
N GLU A 169 -0.20 -4.44 -22.91
CA GLU A 169 -1.38 -3.94 -23.59
C GLU A 169 -2.22 -3.02 -22.67
N LEU A 170 -2.47 -3.46 -21.43
CA LEU A 170 -3.16 -2.65 -20.44
C LEU A 170 -2.46 -1.31 -20.23
N PHE A 171 -1.13 -1.32 -20.00
CA PHE A 171 -0.39 -0.09 -19.73
C PHE A 171 -0.40 0.89 -20.89
N LEU A 172 -0.41 0.43 -22.13
CA LEU A 172 -0.59 1.30 -23.29
C LEU A 172 -1.98 1.94 -23.30
N LYS A 173 -3.03 1.16 -23.07
CA LYS A 173 -4.42 1.63 -23.04
C LYS A 173 -4.65 2.64 -21.92
N VAL A 174 -4.23 2.32 -20.69
CA VAL A 174 -4.48 3.19 -19.52
C VAL A 174 -3.67 4.49 -19.57
N ARG A 175 -2.44 4.46 -20.14
CA ARG A 175 -1.67 5.69 -20.37
C ARG A 175 -2.37 6.64 -21.33
N LYS A 176 -2.97 6.09 -22.40
CA LYS A 176 -3.76 6.89 -23.34
C LYS A 176 -5.00 7.49 -22.69
N SER A 177 -5.75 6.68 -21.93
CA SER A 177 -6.92 7.15 -21.17
C SER A 177 -6.55 8.25 -20.18
N ALA A 178 -5.52 8.04 -19.36
CA ALA A 178 -5.10 9.01 -18.35
C ALA A 178 -4.66 10.36 -18.98
N ARG A 179 -3.99 10.33 -20.14
CA ARG A 179 -3.64 11.55 -20.89
C ARG A 179 -4.88 12.28 -21.39
N ASN A 180 -5.84 11.57 -21.97
CA ASN A 180 -7.07 12.15 -22.48
C ASN A 180 -7.92 12.78 -21.37
N LEU A 181 -7.89 12.19 -20.17
CA LEU A 181 -8.60 12.66 -18.98
C LEU A 181 -7.81 13.69 -18.16
N ASN A 182 -6.60 14.02 -18.58
CA ASN A 182 -5.68 14.94 -17.89
C ASN A 182 -5.44 14.55 -16.41
N VAL A 183 -5.36 13.23 -16.12
CA VAL A 183 -5.12 12.71 -14.78
C VAL A 183 -3.73 12.09 -14.68
N LYS A 184 -3.03 12.35 -13.59
CA LYS A 184 -1.71 11.79 -13.34
C LYS A 184 -1.82 10.29 -13.02
N LEU A 185 -1.08 9.46 -13.75
CA LEU A 185 -1.08 8.01 -13.60
C LEU A 185 0.32 7.49 -13.28
N TYR A 186 0.42 6.75 -12.20
CA TYR A 186 1.62 5.99 -11.85
C TYR A 186 1.40 4.50 -12.13
N LEU A 187 2.28 3.91 -12.91
CA LEU A 187 2.29 2.50 -13.21
C LEU A 187 3.30 1.75 -12.34
N PRO A 188 3.08 0.46 -12.05
CA PRO A 188 4.05 -0.35 -11.35
C PRO A 188 5.39 -0.33 -12.07
N PRO A 189 6.52 -0.11 -11.38
CA PRO A 189 7.83 -0.15 -11.99
C PRO A 189 8.15 -1.57 -12.51
N PRO A 190 9.09 -1.70 -13.46
CA PRO A 190 9.58 -3.02 -13.87
C PRO A 190 10.04 -3.85 -12.67
N PRO A 191 9.86 -5.17 -12.69
CA PRO A 191 10.40 -6.07 -11.67
C PRO A 191 11.92 -5.90 -11.53
N SER A 192 12.43 -6.04 -10.33
CA SER A 192 13.87 -5.93 -10.05
C SER A 192 14.29 -6.85 -8.91
N ILE A 193 15.55 -7.32 -8.95
CA ILE A 193 16.19 -8.00 -7.83
C ILE A 193 17.52 -7.29 -7.52
N PRO A 194 17.74 -6.86 -6.28
CA PRO A 194 16.80 -6.92 -5.16
C PRO A 194 15.51 -6.14 -5.44
N CYS A 195 14.39 -6.66 -4.89
CA CYS A 195 13.10 -6.03 -5.01
C CYS A 195 13.12 -4.61 -4.42
N ARG A 196 12.46 -3.65 -5.09
CA ARG A 196 12.41 -2.26 -4.62
C ARG A 196 11.80 -2.12 -3.23
N ALA A 197 10.76 -2.90 -2.91
CA ALA A 197 10.18 -2.90 -1.57
C ALA A 197 11.23 -3.27 -0.51
N VAL A 198 12.01 -4.32 -0.73
CA VAL A 198 13.07 -4.73 0.21
C VAL A 198 14.24 -3.76 0.23
N LYS A 199 14.56 -3.12 -0.90
CA LYS A 199 15.69 -2.18 -0.99
C LYS A 199 15.42 -0.85 -0.27
N TYR A 200 14.18 -0.37 -0.30
CA TYR A 200 13.85 0.98 0.14
C TYR A 200 12.87 1.06 1.30
N SER A 201 12.31 -0.08 1.73
CA SER A 201 11.38 -0.12 2.84
C SER A 201 11.56 -1.36 3.71
N ILE A 202 10.98 -1.32 4.89
CA ILE A 202 10.88 -2.43 5.82
C ILE A 202 9.43 -2.47 6.32
N PHE A 203 8.95 -3.65 6.64
CA PHE A 203 7.60 -3.83 7.16
C PHE A 203 7.63 -4.17 8.64
N VAL A 204 6.86 -3.43 9.43
CA VAL A 204 6.64 -3.72 10.86
C VAL A 204 5.21 -4.24 11.02
N THR A 205 5.07 -5.44 11.54
CA THR A 205 3.75 -6.06 11.77
C THR A 205 3.05 -5.42 12.97
N SER A 206 1.75 -5.66 13.10
CA SER A 206 0.96 -5.25 14.28
C SER A 206 1.48 -5.81 15.61
N LYS A 207 2.27 -6.88 15.57
CA LYS A 207 2.95 -7.46 16.74
C LYS A 207 4.35 -6.89 16.99
N GLY A 208 4.74 -5.83 16.25
CA GLY A 208 6.07 -5.21 16.36
C GLY A 208 7.21 -6.03 15.74
N ARG A 209 6.92 -7.10 14.99
CA ARG A 209 7.94 -7.87 14.27
C ARG A 209 8.39 -7.13 13.03
N VAL A 210 9.68 -7.13 12.78
CA VAL A 210 10.28 -6.55 11.58
C VAL A 210 10.39 -7.62 10.49
N SER A 211 9.90 -7.30 9.30
CA SER A 211 9.93 -8.18 8.13
C SER A 211 10.45 -7.42 6.91
N PRO A 212 11.10 -8.12 5.94
CA PRO A 212 11.61 -7.49 4.72
C PRO A 212 10.51 -6.85 3.86
N CYS A 213 9.30 -7.41 3.89
CA CYS A 213 8.16 -6.88 3.13
C CYS A 213 6.82 -7.36 3.74
N PRO A 214 5.69 -6.71 3.43
CA PRO A 214 4.38 -7.07 3.99
C PRO A 214 3.93 -8.50 3.65
N TYR A 215 4.42 -9.06 2.56
CA TYR A 215 4.06 -10.42 2.11
C TYR A 215 4.86 -11.52 2.79
N LEU A 216 5.89 -11.15 3.51
CA LEU A 216 6.73 -12.03 4.32
C LEU A 216 6.58 -11.70 5.82
N ALA A 217 5.39 -11.26 6.24
CA ALA A 217 5.11 -10.88 7.63
C ALA A 217 5.42 -11.99 8.66
N GLU A 218 5.42 -13.25 8.24
CA GLU A 218 5.80 -14.39 9.06
C GLU A 218 7.30 -14.74 8.99
N PHE A 219 8.04 -14.08 8.08
CA PHE A 219 9.48 -14.28 7.98
C PHE A 219 10.15 -13.69 9.23
N ASN A 220 10.62 -14.56 10.09
CA ASN A 220 11.25 -14.16 11.33
C ASN A 220 12.70 -13.74 11.10
N LEU A 221 12.99 -12.45 11.28
CA LEU A 221 14.35 -11.91 11.25
C LEU A 221 15.05 -12.01 12.62
N GLY A 222 14.45 -12.73 13.56
CA GLY A 222 14.87 -12.91 14.95
C GLY A 222 13.83 -12.34 15.92
N ASP A 223 13.51 -13.09 16.99
CA ASP A 223 12.49 -12.71 17.99
C ASP A 223 12.93 -11.56 18.90
N GLU A 224 14.22 -11.24 18.89
CA GLU A 224 14.82 -10.25 19.79
C GLU A 224 14.65 -8.79 19.33
N LEU A 225 13.97 -8.58 18.20
CA LEU A 225 13.98 -7.27 17.55
C LEU A 225 13.01 -6.26 18.17
N ASN A 226 12.12 -6.68 19.02
CA ASN A 226 11.24 -5.82 19.84
C ASN A 226 11.00 -4.38 19.27
N GLY A 227 10.72 -4.29 17.96
CA GLY A 227 10.57 -3.03 17.25
C GLY A 227 11.85 -2.29 16.85
N CYS A 228 13.06 -2.84 17.12
CA CYS A 228 14.31 -2.19 16.70
C CYS A 228 14.65 -2.56 15.25
N VAL A 229 14.25 -1.71 14.30
CA VAL A 229 14.47 -1.90 12.87
C VAL A 229 15.96 -2.00 12.52
N ARG A 230 16.81 -1.18 13.15
CA ARG A 230 18.26 -1.21 12.89
C ARG A 230 18.85 -2.60 13.12
N LYS A 231 18.56 -3.22 14.26
CA LYS A 231 19.04 -4.58 14.58
C LYS A 231 18.56 -5.61 13.54
N ALA A 232 17.30 -5.46 13.08
CA ALA A 232 16.74 -6.34 12.07
C ALA A 232 17.50 -6.26 10.75
N VAL A 233 17.70 -5.04 10.25
CA VAL A 233 18.38 -4.79 8.96
C VAL A 233 19.86 -5.17 9.01
N ASP A 234 20.51 -4.98 10.15
CA ASP A 234 21.91 -5.35 10.37
C ASP A 234 22.12 -6.83 10.67
N SER A 235 21.04 -7.59 10.87
CA SER A 235 21.12 -9.01 11.23
C SER A 235 21.63 -9.90 10.08
N GLN A 236 22.32 -10.98 10.43
CA GLN A 236 22.77 -11.99 9.47
C GLN A 236 21.60 -12.62 8.68
N PRO A 237 20.44 -12.96 9.29
CA PRO A 237 19.30 -13.47 8.56
C PRO A 237 18.80 -12.50 7.48
N TYR A 238 18.72 -11.19 7.76
CA TYR A 238 18.30 -10.20 6.77
C TYR A 238 19.30 -10.09 5.61
N ARG A 239 20.59 -9.98 5.90
CA ARG A 239 21.65 -9.90 4.87
C ARG A 239 21.66 -11.14 4.00
N SER A 240 21.55 -12.33 4.61
CA SER A 240 21.45 -13.60 3.89
C SER A 240 20.22 -13.67 3.00
N PHE A 241 19.05 -13.23 3.51
CA PHE A 241 17.83 -13.13 2.74
C PHE A 241 18.00 -12.23 1.51
N VAL A 242 18.54 -11.02 1.67
CA VAL A 242 18.74 -10.07 0.55
C VAL A 242 19.69 -10.64 -0.49
N LYS A 243 20.79 -11.29 -0.07
CA LYS A 243 21.78 -11.91 -0.95
C LYS A 243 21.17 -13.05 -1.78
N ASN A 244 20.34 -13.89 -1.16
CA ASN A 244 19.78 -15.09 -1.77
C ASN A 244 18.30 -14.91 -2.20
N MET A 245 17.84 -13.67 -2.35
CA MET A 245 16.45 -13.37 -2.64
C MET A 245 15.92 -14.05 -3.92
N LYS A 246 16.74 -14.24 -4.94
CA LYS A 246 16.35 -14.93 -6.18
C LYS A 246 15.89 -16.36 -5.94
N GLU A 247 16.51 -17.03 -4.98
CA GLU A 247 16.27 -18.44 -4.65
C GLU A 247 15.18 -18.59 -3.60
N HIS A 248 14.79 -17.49 -2.95
CA HIS A 248 13.76 -17.54 -1.91
C HIS A 248 12.40 -17.93 -2.51
N PRO A 249 11.72 -18.99 -2.00
CA PRO A 249 10.52 -19.57 -2.60
C PRO A 249 9.38 -18.56 -2.86
N ALA A 250 9.26 -17.55 -1.99
CA ALA A 250 8.28 -16.49 -2.15
C ALA A 250 8.72 -15.43 -3.16
N CYS A 251 10.00 -15.03 -3.15
CA CYS A 251 10.51 -13.95 -3.99
C CYS A 251 10.72 -14.39 -5.44
N SER A 252 11.14 -15.63 -5.67
CA SER A 252 11.28 -16.23 -7.01
C SER A 252 9.94 -16.25 -7.77
N LYS A 253 8.84 -16.28 -7.03
CA LYS A 253 7.48 -16.27 -7.55
C LYS A 253 6.76 -14.91 -7.45
N CYS A 254 7.40 -13.86 -7.03
CA CYS A 254 6.79 -12.56 -6.77
C CYS A 254 6.76 -11.68 -8.03
N PRO A 255 5.60 -11.17 -8.48
CA PRO A 255 5.51 -10.30 -9.66
C PRO A 255 6.22 -8.95 -9.48
N LEU A 256 6.65 -8.62 -8.27
CA LEU A 256 7.42 -7.41 -7.98
C LEU A 256 8.93 -7.61 -8.11
N GLY A 257 9.42 -8.83 -7.96
CA GLY A 257 10.85 -9.15 -7.91
C GLY A 257 11.34 -10.11 -9.00
N SER A 258 10.46 -10.93 -9.58
CA SER A 258 10.88 -11.90 -10.59
C SER A 258 10.99 -11.27 -11.97
N THR A 259 12.14 -11.48 -12.62
CA THR A 259 12.35 -11.21 -14.06
C THR A 259 12.21 -12.48 -14.90
N SER A 260 12.12 -13.65 -14.25
CA SER A 260 11.95 -14.94 -14.95
C SER A 260 10.47 -15.15 -15.28
N GLY A 261 10.18 -15.53 -16.52
CA GLY A 261 8.83 -15.69 -17.07
C GLY A 261 7.95 -16.78 -16.43
N GLY A 262 8.34 -17.34 -15.27
CA GLY A 262 7.61 -18.41 -14.58
C GLY A 262 6.31 -18.01 -13.87
N PHE A 263 5.94 -16.73 -13.89
CA PHE A 263 4.67 -16.23 -13.34
C PHE A 263 3.56 -16.08 -14.35
N TYR A 264 3.93 -16.20 -15.59
CA TYR A 264 3.12 -15.81 -16.72
C TYR A 264 2.69 -17.02 -17.55
N THR A 265 2.95 -18.24 -17.06
CA THR A 265 2.43 -19.51 -17.64
C THR A 265 1.21 -20.01 -16.88
#